data_fdb5d6914866cc77d93c895709fd2e53
#
_entry.id   fdb5d6914866cc77d93c895709fd2e53
#
_cell.length_a   1.000
_cell.length_b   1.000
_cell.length_c   1.000
_cell.angle_alpha   90.00
_cell.angle_beta   90.00
_cell.angle_gamma   90.00
#
_symmetry.space_group_name_H-M   'P 1'
#
loop_
_entity.id
_entity.type
_entity.pdbx_description
1 polymer ?
#
loop_
_entity_poly.entity_id
_entity_poly.type
_entity_poly.pdbx_seq_one_letter_code
_entity_poly.pdbx_strand_id
1 'polypeptide(L)'
;QMCIRDRSYTCRQVIDRLHRFYTQRKVQPYGHYAASAAGGDEMDEARERLAAIMNVATDELSFGPSTSQNTYVLAQAFAETLQQGDAVIVTDQDHEANSGAWRRLANRGMEIREWHVDPESGQLELDSLAAILDEKVKLVCFPHCSNIVGQENPVARIVAMAHDVGAVTCVDGVSMAPHGFPDIGALGTDIYLFSSYKTYGPHQGIMVVRQDLADRLANQAHFFNADARVKRFTPAGPDHAQVAAAAGMADYVDALYAHHVGGDADPAARARVVTAMK
;
A
#
# COMPACT_ATOMS: atom_id res chain seq x y z
N GLN A 1 2.77 -15.25 -20.66
CA GLN A 1 2.24 -15.79 -19.38
C GLN A 1 2.18 -14.74 -18.25
N MET A 2 2.96 -13.65 -18.30
CA MET A 2 2.88 -12.56 -17.31
C MET A 2 1.49 -11.89 -17.24
N CYS A 3 0.82 -11.73 -18.37
CA CYS A 3 -0.47 -11.01 -18.43
C CYS A 3 -1.63 -11.66 -17.67
N ILE A 4 -1.57 -12.96 -17.36
CA ILE A 4 -2.63 -13.66 -16.62
C ILE A 4 -2.55 -13.40 -15.11
N ARG A 5 -1.40 -12.98 -14.58
CA ARG A 5 -1.19 -12.68 -13.16
C ARG A 5 -1.34 -11.19 -12.82
N ASP A 6 -1.44 -10.32 -13.83
CA ASP A 6 -1.45 -8.88 -13.62
C ASP A 6 -2.80 -8.30 -13.20
N ARG A 7 -3.87 -9.09 -13.22
CA ARG A 7 -5.21 -8.63 -12.81
C ARG A 7 -6.05 -9.79 -12.30
N SER A 8 -6.82 -9.54 -11.25
CA SER A 8 -7.95 -10.37 -10.85
C SER A 8 -9.25 -9.83 -11.42
N TYR A 9 -10.25 -10.67 -11.63
CA TYR A 9 -11.60 -10.18 -11.84
C TYR A 9 -12.07 -9.47 -10.56
N THR A 10 -12.73 -8.34 -10.75
CA THR A 10 -13.36 -7.60 -9.66
C THR A 10 -14.47 -8.44 -9.03
N CYS A 11 -14.49 -8.57 -7.72
CA CYS A 11 -15.53 -9.34 -7.04
C CYS A 11 -16.91 -8.66 -7.16
N ARG A 12 -17.98 -9.44 -7.04
CA ARG A 12 -19.36 -8.98 -7.19
C ARG A 12 -19.68 -7.84 -6.23
N GLN A 13 -19.22 -7.92 -5.00
CA GLN A 13 -19.48 -6.93 -3.97
C GLN A 13 -18.94 -5.55 -4.36
N VAL A 14 -17.76 -5.48 -4.98
CA VAL A 14 -17.20 -4.24 -5.52
C VAL A 14 -18.03 -3.69 -6.68
N ILE A 15 -18.44 -4.56 -7.61
CA ILE A 15 -19.27 -4.17 -8.76
C ILE A 15 -20.61 -3.59 -8.28
N ASP A 16 -21.26 -4.23 -7.31
CA ASP A 16 -22.54 -3.80 -6.77
C ASP A 16 -22.40 -2.44 -6.05
N ARG A 17 -21.30 -2.21 -5.32
CA ARG A 17 -20.99 -0.91 -4.69
C ARG A 17 -20.70 0.18 -5.73
N LEU A 18 -19.93 -0.11 -6.78
CA LEU A 18 -19.73 0.83 -7.91
C LEU A 18 -21.04 1.22 -8.57
N HIS A 19 -21.89 0.24 -8.91
CA HIS A 19 -23.19 0.49 -9.51
C HIS A 19 -24.07 1.36 -8.61
N ARG A 20 -24.15 1.04 -7.31
CA ARG A 20 -24.89 1.83 -6.32
C ARG A 20 -24.37 3.26 -6.25
N PHE A 21 -23.06 3.45 -6.16
CA PHE A 21 -22.46 4.78 -6.07
C PHE A 21 -22.78 5.63 -7.31
N TYR A 22 -22.57 5.09 -8.51
CA TYR A 22 -22.85 5.82 -9.75
C TYR A 22 -24.33 6.15 -9.95
N THR A 23 -25.25 5.32 -9.49
CA THR A 23 -26.70 5.53 -9.67
C THR A 23 -27.33 6.34 -8.55
N GLN A 24 -26.76 6.40 -7.36
CA GLN A 24 -27.42 6.97 -6.18
C GLN A 24 -26.56 7.98 -5.38
N ARG A 25 -25.23 8.02 -5.58
CA ARG A 25 -24.28 8.77 -4.75
C ARG A 25 -23.32 9.66 -5.55
N LYS A 26 -23.42 9.69 -6.90
CA LYS A 26 -22.46 10.42 -7.74
C LYS A 26 -22.68 11.93 -7.68
N VAL A 27 -22.29 12.50 -6.55
CA VAL A 27 -22.24 13.93 -6.25
C VAL A 27 -20.98 14.19 -5.43
N GLN A 28 -20.63 15.47 -5.16
CA GLN A 28 -19.52 15.78 -4.27
C GLN A 28 -19.80 15.20 -2.88
N PRO A 29 -18.94 14.32 -2.33
CA PRO A 29 -19.14 13.75 -0.98
C PRO A 29 -19.01 14.77 0.13
N TYR A 30 -19.43 14.38 1.34
CA TYR A 30 -19.31 15.15 2.59
C TYR A 30 -20.13 16.45 2.63
N GLY A 31 -21.13 16.61 1.79
CA GLY A 31 -22.08 17.71 1.88
C GLY A 31 -23.29 17.40 2.76
N HIS A 32 -24.14 18.39 2.98
CA HIS A 32 -25.25 18.29 3.94
C HIS A 32 -26.51 17.56 3.45
N TYR A 33 -26.63 17.28 2.14
CA TYR A 33 -27.77 16.55 1.61
C TYR A 33 -27.52 15.05 1.52
N ALA A 34 -28.59 14.26 1.63
CA ALA A 34 -28.52 12.82 1.88
C ALA A 34 -27.59 12.03 0.93
N ALA A 35 -27.65 12.28 -0.38
CA ALA A 35 -26.80 11.55 -1.34
C ALA A 35 -25.31 11.88 -1.16
N SER A 36 -24.99 13.12 -0.80
CA SER A 36 -23.61 13.60 -0.56
C SER A 36 -23.04 13.04 0.75
N ALA A 37 -23.83 13.11 1.83
CA ALA A 37 -23.44 12.53 3.11
C ALA A 37 -23.19 11.03 2.96
N ALA A 38 -24.15 10.28 2.39
CA ALA A 38 -24.01 8.84 2.17
C ALA A 38 -22.82 8.47 1.25
N GLY A 39 -22.45 9.33 0.29
CA GLY A 39 -21.25 9.15 -0.52
C GLY A 39 -19.96 9.26 0.31
N GLY A 40 -19.91 10.20 1.25
CA GLY A 40 -18.83 10.34 2.23
C GLY A 40 -18.74 9.14 3.17
N ASP A 41 -19.86 8.75 3.76
CA ASP A 41 -19.95 7.61 4.68
C ASP A 41 -19.46 6.30 4.02
N GLU A 42 -19.82 6.06 2.74
CA GLU A 42 -19.36 4.89 2.00
C GLU A 42 -17.84 4.91 1.72
N MET A 43 -17.25 6.10 1.55
CA MET A 43 -15.78 6.25 1.41
C MET A 43 -15.06 6.01 2.73
N ASP A 44 -15.60 6.50 3.82
CA ASP A 44 -15.04 6.30 5.16
C ASP A 44 -15.18 4.85 5.60
N GLU A 45 -16.32 4.19 5.35
CA GLU A 45 -16.51 2.75 5.54
C GLU A 45 -15.42 1.95 4.82
N ALA A 46 -15.08 2.30 3.57
CA ALA A 46 -14.06 1.60 2.80
C ALA A 46 -12.68 1.69 3.47
N ARG A 47 -12.34 2.87 3.98
CA ARG A 47 -11.08 3.10 4.67
C ARG A 47 -11.03 2.34 5.98
N GLU A 48 -12.06 2.45 6.80
CA GLU A 48 -12.15 1.78 8.11
C GLU A 48 -12.06 0.26 7.98
N ARG A 49 -12.83 -0.32 7.07
CA ARG A 49 -12.88 -1.78 6.91
C ARG A 49 -11.59 -2.37 6.34
N LEU A 50 -10.96 -1.70 5.38
CA LEU A 50 -9.68 -2.16 4.83
C LEU A 50 -8.54 -1.97 5.83
N ALA A 51 -8.52 -0.87 6.58
CA ALA A 51 -7.55 -0.66 7.65
C ALA A 51 -7.66 -1.76 8.73
N ALA A 52 -8.89 -2.10 9.15
CA ALA A 52 -9.13 -3.17 10.11
C ALA A 52 -8.66 -4.55 9.61
N ILE A 53 -8.86 -4.87 8.32
CA ILE A 53 -8.38 -6.14 7.72
C ILE A 53 -6.84 -6.21 7.73
N MET A 54 -6.16 -5.08 7.50
CA MET A 54 -4.71 -5.00 7.41
C MET A 54 -4.03 -4.69 8.76
N ASN A 55 -4.81 -4.59 9.84
CA ASN A 55 -4.34 -4.30 11.20
C ASN A 55 -3.54 -2.99 11.29
N VAL A 56 -4.09 -1.91 10.71
CA VAL A 56 -3.54 -0.56 10.73
C VAL A 56 -4.58 0.47 11.15
N ALA A 57 -4.15 1.68 11.52
CA ALA A 57 -5.07 2.76 11.82
C ALA A 57 -5.75 3.29 10.55
N THR A 58 -7.01 3.74 10.68
CA THR A 58 -7.82 4.23 9.55
C THR A 58 -7.17 5.42 8.84
N ASP A 59 -6.50 6.29 9.58
CA ASP A 59 -5.83 7.47 9.06
C ASP A 59 -4.43 7.21 8.47
N GLU A 60 -3.94 5.97 8.57
CA GLU A 60 -2.73 5.50 7.87
C GLU A 60 -3.01 5.04 6.43
N LEU A 61 -4.29 4.79 6.09
CA LEU A 61 -4.68 4.25 4.79
C LEU A 61 -5.13 5.35 3.84
N SER A 62 -4.51 5.39 2.66
CA SER A 62 -4.82 6.31 1.58
C SER A 62 -5.07 5.57 0.26
N PHE A 63 -5.85 6.20 -0.62
CA PHE A 63 -6.13 5.72 -1.96
C PHE A 63 -5.52 6.65 -3.00
N GLY A 64 -4.90 6.09 -4.02
CA GLY A 64 -4.41 6.81 -5.18
C GLY A 64 -4.77 6.10 -6.48
N PRO A 65 -4.49 6.69 -7.63
CA PRO A 65 -4.87 6.13 -8.93
C PRO A 65 -4.20 4.78 -9.25
N SER A 66 -2.98 4.55 -8.74
CA SER A 66 -2.22 3.31 -8.89
C SER A 66 -1.08 3.26 -7.88
N THR A 67 -0.52 2.07 -7.65
CA THR A 67 0.71 1.91 -6.84
C THR A 67 1.85 2.76 -7.39
N SER A 68 2.07 2.78 -8.70
CA SER A 68 3.12 3.60 -9.31
C SER A 68 2.96 5.09 -9.01
N GLN A 69 1.74 5.65 -9.12
CA GLN A 69 1.50 7.05 -8.78
C GLN A 69 1.67 7.32 -7.28
N ASN A 70 1.25 6.40 -6.43
CA ASN A 70 1.49 6.49 -4.99
C ASN A 70 2.99 6.57 -4.68
N THR A 71 3.81 5.73 -5.33
CA THR A 71 5.27 5.75 -5.16
C THR A 71 5.88 7.09 -5.62
N TYR A 72 5.40 7.66 -6.75
CA TYR A 72 5.87 8.97 -7.20
C TYR A 72 5.51 10.09 -6.22
N VAL A 73 4.32 10.05 -5.63
CA VAL A 73 3.90 11.01 -4.59
C VAL A 73 4.79 10.89 -3.35
N LEU A 74 5.04 9.66 -2.89
CA LEU A 74 5.94 9.42 -1.77
C LEU A 74 7.37 9.86 -2.08
N ALA A 75 7.90 9.54 -3.27
CA ALA A 75 9.23 9.96 -3.67
C ALA A 75 9.37 11.49 -3.68
N GLN A 76 8.33 12.23 -4.07
CA GLN A 76 8.32 13.68 -3.98
C GLN A 76 8.33 14.15 -2.51
N ALA A 77 7.53 13.53 -1.64
CA ALA A 77 7.52 13.85 -0.22
C ALA A 77 8.89 13.59 0.44
N PHE A 78 9.54 12.48 0.10
CA PHE A 78 10.90 12.18 0.55
C PHE A 78 11.93 13.15 -0.01
N ALA A 79 11.82 13.53 -1.28
CA ALA A 79 12.73 14.50 -1.93
C ALA A 79 12.74 15.87 -1.25
N GLU A 80 11.65 16.24 -0.57
CA GLU A 80 11.52 17.49 0.21
C GLU A 80 11.97 17.31 1.68
N THR A 81 12.13 16.07 2.14
CA THR A 81 12.45 15.75 3.54
C THR A 81 13.91 15.31 3.70
N LEU A 82 14.42 14.51 2.75
CA LEU A 82 15.79 14.00 2.77
C LEU A 82 16.81 15.10 2.43
N GLN A 83 18.04 14.90 2.90
CA GLN A 83 19.18 15.80 2.68
C GLN A 83 20.12 15.21 1.65
N GLN A 84 20.92 16.08 1.04
CA GLN A 84 21.99 15.67 0.14
C GLN A 84 22.97 14.73 0.87
N GLY A 85 23.23 13.57 0.29
CA GLY A 85 24.10 12.54 0.86
C GLY A 85 23.37 11.49 1.70
N ASP A 86 22.08 11.67 1.99
CA ASP A 86 21.24 10.58 2.50
C ASP A 86 21.14 9.46 1.46
N ALA A 87 21.07 8.22 1.91
CA ALA A 87 21.03 7.06 1.03
C ALA A 87 19.63 6.41 1.00
N VAL A 88 19.28 5.92 -0.17
CA VAL A 88 18.08 5.11 -0.41
C VAL A 88 18.50 3.78 -1.01
N ILE A 89 18.05 2.68 -0.41
CA ILE A 89 18.28 1.33 -0.94
C ILE A 89 17.07 0.95 -1.80
N VAL A 90 17.35 0.47 -3.01
CA VAL A 90 16.39 -0.16 -3.92
C VAL A 90 16.91 -1.51 -4.35
N THR A 91 16.07 -2.38 -4.92
CA THR A 91 16.50 -3.68 -5.40
C THR A 91 16.14 -3.91 -6.86
N ASP A 92 16.90 -4.76 -7.55
CA ASP A 92 16.61 -5.25 -8.90
C ASP A 92 15.60 -6.40 -8.92
N GLN A 93 15.18 -6.93 -7.77
CA GLN A 93 14.07 -7.87 -7.65
C GLN A 93 12.70 -7.19 -7.78
N ASP A 94 12.63 -5.88 -7.55
CA ASP A 94 11.38 -5.15 -7.47
C ASP A 94 10.85 -4.70 -8.83
N HIS A 95 9.55 -4.48 -8.90
CA HIS A 95 8.91 -3.88 -10.06
C HIS A 95 9.32 -2.40 -10.18
N GLU A 96 9.42 -1.89 -11.43
CA GLU A 96 9.77 -0.48 -11.71
C GLU A 96 8.87 0.52 -10.94
N ALA A 97 7.63 0.13 -10.61
CA ALA A 97 6.73 0.94 -9.79
C ALA A 97 7.29 1.30 -8.42
N ASN A 98 8.08 0.40 -7.80
CA ASN A 98 8.69 0.63 -6.48
C ASN A 98 10.22 0.75 -6.54
N SER A 99 10.80 0.93 -7.69
CA SER A 99 12.25 1.19 -7.83
C SER A 99 12.54 2.48 -8.60
N GLY A 100 11.85 2.70 -9.72
CA GLY A 100 12.16 3.81 -10.62
C GLY A 100 11.93 5.19 -10.03
N ALA A 101 10.86 5.39 -9.26
CA ALA A 101 10.60 6.68 -8.62
C ALA A 101 11.70 7.03 -7.59
N TRP A 102 12.14 6.04 -6.82
CA TRP A 102 13.19 6.19 -5.81
C TRP A 102 14.56 6.47 -6.41
N ARG A 103 14.93 5.77 -7.51
CA ARG A 103 16.19 6.02 -8.24
C ARG A 103 16.31 7.47 -8.72
N ARG A 104 15.18 8.15 -9.02
CA ARG A 104 15.17 9.56 -9.43
C ARG A 104 15.62 10.52 -8.33
N LEU A 105 15.64 10.09 -7.06
CA LEU A 105 16.16 10.89 -5.96
C LEU A 105 17.65 11.19 -6.12
N ALA A 106 18.39 10.39 -6.91
CA ALA A 106 19.77 10.70 -7.31
C ALA A 106 19.89 12.09 -7.95
N ASN A 107 18.87 12.54 -8.71
CA ASN A 107 18.84 13.86 -9.33
C ASN A 107 18.72 15.01 -8.31
N ARG A 108 18.40 14.69 -7.06
CA ARG A 108 18.31 15.61 -5.92
C ARG A 108 19.49 15.47 -4.96
N GLY A 109 20.50 14.66 -5.31
CA GLY A 109 21.72 14.49 -4.54
C GLY A 109 21.69 13.38 -3.47
N MET A 110 20.66 12.52 -3.48
CA MET A 110 20.62 11.33 -2.64
C MET A 110 21.46 10.23 -3.26
N GLU A 111 22.12 9.44 -2.42
CA GLU A 111 22.84 8.23 -2.83
C GLU A 111 21.83 7.09 -3.08
N ILE A 112 21.92 6.43 -4.23
CA ILE A 112 21.13 5.24 -4.50
C ILE A 112 22.02 4.01 -4.37
N ARG A 113 21.67 3.12 -3.46
CA ARG A 113 22.34 1.83 -3.28
C ARG A 113 21.48 0.71 -3.82
N GLU A 114 22.07 -0.17 -4.61
CA GLU A 114 21.39 -1.31 -5.20
C GLU A 114 21.59 -2.56 -4.34
N TRP A 115 20.50 -3.12 -3.85
CA TRP A 115 20.48 -4.44 -3.23
C TRP A 115 20.16 -5.47 -4.30
N HIS A 116 21.19 -6.15 -4.77
CA HIS A 116 21.09 -7.10 -5.88
C HIS A 116 20.61 -8.47 -5.44
N VAL A 117 19.83 -9.12 -6.30
CA VAL A 117 19.52 -10.55 -6.16
C VAL A 117 20.82 -11.36 -6.31
N ASP A 118 20.91 -12.43 -5.53
CA ASP A 118 21.91 -13.44 -5.77
C ASP A 118 21.60 -14.16 -7.09
N PRO A 119 22.52 -14.22 -8.07
CA PRO A 119 22.27 -14.76 -9.40
C PRO A 119 22.06 -16.28 -9.43
N GLU A 120 22.48 -17.00 -8.40
CA GLU A 120 22.32 -18.46 -8.33
C GLU A 120 20.97 -18.82 -7.70
N SER A 121 20.59 -18.16 -6.61
CA SER A 121 19.35 -18.42 -5.89
C SER A 121 18.15 -17.61 -6.40
N GLY A 122 18.39 -16.43 -7.01
CA GLY A 122 17.37 -15.45 -7.37
C GLY A 122 16.79 -14.74 -6.15
N GLN A 123 17.41 -14.87 -4.97
CA GLN A 123 16.94 -14.33 -3.70
C GLN A 123 17.65 -13.04 -3.33
N LEU A 124 16.99 -12.25 -2.49
CA LEU A 124 17.59 -11.12 -1.80
C LEU A 124 18.21 -11.62 -0.48
N GLU A 125 19.54 -11.74 -0.48
CA GLU A 125 20.26 -12.24 0.68
C GLU A 125 20.40 -11.15 1.75
N LEU A 126 20.10 -11.48 3.01
CA LEU A 126 20.15 -10.50 4.11
C LEU A 126 21.57 -10.04 4.43
N ASP A 127 22.57 -10.90 4.20
CA ASP A 127 23.98 -10.54 4.41
C ASP A 127 24.43 -9.45 3.41
N SER A 128 23.93 -9.49 2.17
CA SER A 128 24.19 -8.45 1.19
C SER A 128 23.48 -7.13 1.52
N LEU A 129 22.28 -7.18 2.13
CA LEU A 129 21.63 -5.99 2.68
C LEU A 129 22.46 -5.41 3.83
N ALA A 130 22.90 -6.24 4.79
CA ALA A 130 23.71 -5.81 5.92
C ALA A 130 25.00 -5.09 5.49
N ALA A 131 25.62 -5.52 4.38
CA ALA A 131 26.83 -4.92 3.85
C ALA A 131 26.65 -3.49 3.29
N ILE A 132 25.42 -3.10 2.95
CA ILE A 132 25.10 -1.78 2.37
C ILE A 132 24.25 -0.90 3.30
N LEU A 133 23.89 -1.39 4.51
CA LEU A 133 23.20 -0.62 5.53
C LEU A 133 24.19 0.16 6.39
N ASP A 134 23.95 1.45 6.57
CA ASP A 134 24.63 2.34 7.51
C ASP A 134 23.71 3.50 7.93
N GLU A 135 24.20 4.41 8.76
CA GLU A 135 23.44 5.55 9.28
C GLU A 135 23.02 6.59 8.22
N LYS A 136 23.59 6.55 7.01
CA LYS A 136 23.18 7.39 5.89
C LYS A 136 21.90 6.87 5.24
N VAL A 137 21.63 5.57 5.36
CA VAL A 137 20.40 4.99 4.78
C VAL A 137 19.21 5.52 5.53
N LYS A 138 18.25 6.10 4.79
CA LYS A 138 17.00 6.66 5.31
C LYS A 138 15.78 5.89 4.84
N LEU A 139 15.92 5.14 3.76
CA LEU A 139 14.80 4.40 3.16
C LEU A 139 15.32 3.10 2.52
N VAL A 140 14.62 1.99 2.78
CA VAL A 140 14.85 0.69 2.13
C VAL A 140 13.58 0.28 1.41
N CYS A 141 13.64 0.15 0.07
CA CYS A 141 12.52 -0.21 -0.80
C CYS A 141 12.73 -1.63 -1.34
N PHE A 142 11.73 -2.51 -1.14
CA PHE A 142 11.80 -3.90 -1.59
C PHE A 142 10.42 -4.51 -1.77
N PRO A 143 10.25 -5.61 -2.56
CA PRO A 143 8.97 -6.29 -2.70
C PRO A 143 8.72 -7.25 -1.54
N HIS A 144 7.46 -7.38 -1.09
CA HIS A 144 7.07 -8.46 -0.19
C HIS A 144 7.21 -9.82 -0.89
N CYS A 145 6.74 -9.87 -2.15
CA CYS A 145 6.87 -11.04 -3.01
C CYS A 145 7.28 -10.58 -4.41
N SER A 146 8.31 -11.20 -4.96
CA SER A 146 8.78 -10.90 -6.31
C SER A 146 7.71 -11.25 -7.36
N ASN A 147 7.40 -10.30 -8.23
CA ASN A 147 6.48 -10.50 -9.36
C ASN A 147 7.08 -11.39 -10.49
N ILE A 148 8.37 -11.64 -10.47
CA ILE A 148 9.10 -12.42 -11.49
C ILE A 148 9.30 -13.86 -11.02
N VAL A 149 9.95 -14.04 -9.86
CA VAL A 149 10.35 -15.37 -9.37
C VAL A 149 9.39 -15.93 -8.31
N GLY A 150 8.46 -15.12 -7.78
CA GLY A 150 7.51 -15.54 -6.76
C GLY A 150 8.13 -15.76 -5.37
N GLN A 151 9.35 -15.28 -5.17
CA GLN A 151 10.04 -15.31 -3.87
C GLN A 151 9.32 -14.39 -2.89
N GLU A 152 8.97 -14.92 -1.74
CA GLU A 152 8.49 -14.16 -0.59
C GLU A 152 9.69 -13.74 0.26
N ASN A 153 9.83 -12.44 0.51
CA ASN A 153 10.92 -11.88 1.30
C ASN A 153 10.55 -11.83 2.79
N PRO A 154 11.52 -12.01 3.70
CA PRO A 154 11.27 -11.99 5.15
C PRO A 154 11.09 -10.56 5.67
N VAL A 155 9.96 -9.92 5.35
CA VAL A 155 9.68 -8.49 5.57
C VAL A 155 10.03 -8.05 6.99
N ALA A 156 9.55 -8.74 8.03
CA ALA A 156 9.79 -8.33 9.42
C ALA A 156 11.28 -8.32 9.80
N ARG A 157 12.09 -9.22 9.22
CA ARG A 157 13.54 -9.21 9.43
C ARG A 157 14.22 -8.04 8.73
N ILE A 158 13.84 -7.75 7.49
CA ILE A 158 14.37 -6.62 6.72
C ILE A 158 13.99 -5.30 7.41
N VAL A 159 12.75 -5.18 7.88
CA VAL A 159 12.28 -4.03 8.67
C VAL A 159 13.14 -3.83 9.91
N ALA A 160 13.39 -4.88 10.69
CA ALA A 160 14.23 -4.78 11.88
C ALA A 160 15.64 -4.29 11.54
N MET A 161 16.27 -4.84 10.49
CA MET A 161 17.61 -4.41 10.04
C MET A 161 17.64 -2.95 9.59
N ALA A 162 16.60 -2.47 8.89
CA ALA A 162 16.48 -1.07 8.48
C ALA A 162 16.30 -0.15 9.68
N HIS A 163 15.43 -0.52 10.62
CA HIS A 163 15.18 0.25 11.84
C HIS A 163 16.41 0.34 12.75
N ASP A 164 17.26 -0.69 12.80
CA ASP A 164 18.52 -0.70 13.58
C ASP A 164 19.49 0.40 13.16
N VAL A 165 19.42 0.87 11.90
CA VAL A 165 20.23 1.99 11.39
C VAL A 165 19.43 3.30 11.29
N GLY A 166 18.17 3.32 11.75
CA GLY A 166 17.28 4.48 11.71
C GLY A 166 16.66 4.75 10.35
N ALA A 167 16.69 3.78 9.43
CA ALA A 167 16.01 3.85 8.15
C ALA A 167 14.55 3.40 8.26
N VAL A 168 13.67 3.94 7.39
CA VAL A 168 12.30 3.46 7.21
C VAL A 168 12.19 2.52 6.01
N THR A 169 11.10 1.78 5.92
CA THR A 169 10.88 0.78 4.89
C THR A 169 9.68 1.10 3.99
N CYS A 170 9.82 0.82 2.69
CA CYS A 170 8.74 0.89 1.71
C CYS A 170 8.59 -0.47 1.01
N VAL A 171 7.51 -1.16 1.30
CA VAL A 171 7.25 -2.53 0.83
C VAL A 171 6.23 -2.54 -0.29
N ASP A 172 6.61 -3.09 -1.46
CA ASP A 172 5.68 -3.39 -2.54
C ASP A 172 4.99 -4.74 -2.28
N GLY A 173 3.73 -4.68 -1.89
CA GLY A 173 2.87 -5.84 -1.65
C GLY A 173 2.00 -6.23 -2.83
N VAL A 174 2.21 -5.65 -4.01
CA VAL A 174 1.34 -5.85 -5.20
C VAL A 174 1.24 -7.32 -5.59
N SER A 175 2.31 -8.08 -5.49
CA SER A 175 2.31 -9.51 -5.81
C SER A 175 1.84 -10.39 -4.64
N MET A 176 1.91 -9.90 -3.41
CA MET A 176 1.48 -10.63 -2.21
C MET A 176 -0.02 -10.49 -1.91
N ALA A 177 -0.56 -9.27 -1.98
CA ALA A 177 -1.94 -8.97 -1.56
C ALA A 177 -3.03 -9.83 -2.25
N PRO A 178 -2.90 -10.24 -3.53
CA PRO A 178 -3.87 -11.15 -4.15
C PRO A 178 -3.95 -12.53 -3.51
N HIS A 179 -2.88 -12.97 -2.84
CA HIS A 179 -2.80 -14.25 -2.16
C HIS A 179 -3.35 -14.21 -0.74
N GLY A 180 -3.49 -13.02 -0.18
CA GLY A 180 -4.11 -12.75 1.12
C GLY A 180 -3.75 -11.34 1.59
N PHE A 181 -4.70 -10.68 2.26
CA PHE A 181 -4.41 -9.38 2.84
C PHE A 181 -3.29 -9.51 3.88
N PRO A 182 -2.21 -8.74 3.76
CA PRO A 182 -1.11 -8.78 4.72
C PRO A 182 -1.56 -8.18 6.06
N ASP A 183 -1.08 -8.75 7.16
CA ASP A 183 -1.14 -8.12 8.48
C ASP A 183 0.01 -7.09 8.60
N ILE A 184 -0.23 -5.89 8.04
CA ILE A 184 0.78 -4.84 7.94
C ILE A 184 1.23 -4.39 9.33
N GLY A 185 0.31 -4.37 10.30
CA GLY A 185 0.65 -4.07 11.69
C GLY A 185 1.67 -5.04 12.27
N ALA A 186 1.52 -6.34 12.01
CA ALA A 186 2.45 -7.36 12.47
C ALA A 186 3.78 -7.37 11.71
N LEU A 187 3.80 -6.96 10.43
CA LEU A 187 5.02 -6.83 9.64
C LEU A 187 5.93 -5.69 10.14
N GLY A 188 5.35 -4.67 10.78
CA GLY A 188 6.09 -3.53 11.33
C GLY A 188 6.65 -2.55 10.29
N THR A 189 6.28 -2.69 9.01
CA THR A 189 6.74 -1.82 7.93
C THR A 189 6.17 -0.40 8.05
N ASP A 190 6.92 0.60 7.59
CA ASP A 190 6.53 2.01 7.67
C ASP A 190 5.63 2.41 6.50
N ILE A 191 5.87 1.85 5.32
CA ILE A 191 5.06 2.04 4.11
C ILE A 191 4.77 0.69 3.48
N TYR A 192 3.50 0.47 3.12
CA TYR A 192 3.07 -0.71 2.37
C TYR A 192 2.17 -0.31 1.21
N LEU A 193 2.49 -0.78 0.02
CA LEU A 193 1.81 -0.41 -1.22
C LEU A 193 1.25 -1.63 -1.91
N PHE A 194 0.02 -1.55 -2.45
CA PHE A 194 -0.47 -2.56 -3.37
C PHE A 194 -1.57 -2.05 -4.29
N SER A 195 -1.90 -2.83 -5.32
CA SER A 195 -2.92 -2.50 -6.31
C SER A 195 -4.20 -3.25 -6.03
N SER A 196 -5.30 -2.54 -5.73
CA SER A 196 -6.59 -3.17 -5.45
C SER A 196 -7.14 -3.95 -6.66
N TYR A 197 -6.89 -3.49 -7.90
CA TYR A 197 -7.31 -4.19 -9.12
C TYR A 197 -6.59 -5.53 -9.37
N LYS A 198 -5.51 -5.81 -8.63
CA LYS A 198 -4.87 -7.13 -8.58
C LYS A 198 -5.42 -7.98 -7.42
N THR A 199 -6.18 -7.36 -6.51
CA THR A 199 -6.70 -7.95 -5.26
C THR A 199 -8.24 -7.90 -5.22
N TYR A 200 -8.87 -8.28 -6.33
CA TYR A 200 -10.34 -8.35 -6.53
C TYR A 200 -11.09 -7.00 -6.41
N GLY A 201 -10.38 -5.90 -6.31
CA GLY A 201 -10.90 -4.55 -6.09
C GLY A 201 -11.04 -3.69 -7.36
N PRO A 202 -11.39 -2.41 -7.19
CA PRO A 202 -11.46 -1.43 -8.27
C PRO A 202 -10.05 -0.99 -8.73
N HIS A 203 -9.97 -0.21 -9.81
CA HIS A 203 -8.68 0.25 -10.35
C HIS A 203 -8.07 1.38 -9.51
N GLN A 204 -7.40 1.02 -8.42
CA GLN A 204 -6.73 1.94 -7.49
C GLN A 204 -5.42 1.35 -6.96
N GLY A 205 -4.55 2.23 -6.47
CA GLY A 205 -3.47 1.90 -5.56
C GLY A 205 -3.91 2.15 -4.12
N ILE A 206 -3.65 1.19 -3.25
CA ILE A 206 -3.79 1.34 -1.80
C ILE A 206 -2.41 1.60 -1.21
N MET A 207 -2.33 2.55 -0.31
CA MET A 207 -1.11 2.99 0.34
C MET A 207 -1.35 3.10 1.85
N VAL A 208 -0.56 2.38 2.62
CA VAL A 208 -0.46 2.52 4.06
C VAL A 208 0.84 3.23 4.37
N VAL A 209 0.77 4.31 5.15
CA VAL A 209 1.92 5.05 5.67
C VAL A 209 1.71 5.22 7.16
N ARG A 210 2.65 4.72 7.99
CA ARG A 210 2.53 4.81 9.44
C ARG A 210 2.49 6.26 9.91
N GLN A 211 1.71 6.55 10.94
CA GLN A 211 1.42 7.92 11.42
C GLN A 211 2.69 8.73 11.67
N ASP A 212 3.65 8.15 12.41
CA ASP A 212 4.90 8.82 12.78
C ASP A 212 5.73 9.22 11.55
N LEU A 213 5.69 8.41 10.50
CA LEU A 213 6.36 8.73 9.25
C LEU A 213 5.55 9.76 8.46
N ALA A 214 4.24 9.61 8.37
CA ALA A 214 3.37 10.55 7.66
C ALA A 214 3.53 11.97 8.20
N ASP A 215 3.64 12.15 9.52
CA ASP A 215 3.79 13.46 10.16
C ASP A 215 5.15 14.12 9.86
N ARG A 216 6.18 13.33 9.55
CA ARG A 216 7.53 13.82 9.19
C ARG A 216 7.69 14.13 7.71
N LEU A 217 6.93 13.49 6.84
CA LEU A 217 7.02 13.68 5.39
C LEU A 217 6.33 14.96 4.94
N ALA A 218 6.84 15.57 3.87
CA ALA A 218 6.26 16.78 3.29
C ALA A 218 4.86 16.52 2.72
N ASN A 219 3.94 17.47 2.97
CA ASN A 219 2.58 17.40 2.45
C ASN A 219 2.56 17.50 0.93
N GLN A 220 1.89 16.56 0.28
CA GLN A 220 1.69 16.51 -1.17
C GLN A 220 0.26 16.88 -1.60
N ALA A 221 -0.65 17.07 -0.64
CA ALA A 221 -2.01 17.50 -0.90
C ALA A 221 -2.09 19.01 -1.14
N HIS A 222 -3.25 19.47 -1.61
CA HIS A 222 -3.55 20.91 -1.62
C HIS A 222 -3.38 21.52 -0.23
N PHE A 223 -2.92 22.78 -0.16
CA PHE A 223 -2.63 23.46 1.10
C PHE A 223 -3.81 23.45 2.09
N PHE A 224 -5.05 23.53 1.61
CA PHE A 224 -6.26 23.51 2.45
C PHE A 224 -6.58 22.12 3.02
N ASN A 225 -5.86 21.07 2.61
CA ASN A 225 -5.95 19.71 3.13
C ASN A 225 -4.72 19.31 3.96
N ALA A 226 -3.79 20.22 4.21
CA ALA A 226 -2.50 19.90 4.85
C ALA A 226 -2.67 19.27 6.25
N ASP A 227 -3.71 19.68 6.99
CA ASP A 227 -3.99 19.16 8.33
C ASP A 227 -4.77 17.84 8.33
N ALA A 228 -5.25 17.38 7.15
CA ALA A 228 -5.98 16.13 7.02
C ALA A 228 -5.03 14.98 6.66
N ARG A 229 -4.59 14.18 7.66
CA ARG A 229 -3.61 13.10 7.46
C ARG A 229 -3.99 12.16 6.33
N VAL A 230 -5.24 11.71 6.26
CA VAL A 230 -5.76 10.83 5.18
C VAL A 230 -5.65 11.42 3.77
N LYS A 231 -5.44 12.73 3.64
CA LYS A 231 -5.30 13.42 2.36
C LYS A 231 -3.85 13.81 2.04
N ARG A 232 -2.95 13.72 3.02
CA ARG A 232 -1.58 14.23 2.96
C ARG A 232 -0.80 13.80 1.71
N PHE A 233 -1.05 12.58 1.23
CA PHE A 233 -0.43 12.02 0.04
C PHE A 233 -1.41 11.87 -1.14
N THR A 234 -2.48 12.69 -1.16
CA THR A 234 -3.48 12.69 -2.24
C THR A 234 -3.48 14.06 -2.92
N PRO A 235 -2.66 14.26 -3.98
CA PRO A 235 -2.48 15.58 -4.62
C PRO A 235 -3.74 16.14 -5.26
N ALA A 236 -4.70 15.29 -5.63
CA ALA A 236 -5.96 15.68 -6.27
C ALA A 236 -7.13 14.90 -5.67
N GLY A 237 -8.35 15.28 -6.03
CA GLY A 237 -9.55 14.52 -5.65
C GLY A 237 -9.49 13.10 -6.19
N PRO A 238 -9.71 12.06 -5.36
CA PRO A 238 -9.76 10.68 -5.81
C PRO A 238 -11.04 10.38 -6.60
N ASP A 239 -11.09 9.25 -7.29
CA ASP A 239 -12.35 8.71 -7.81
C ASP A 239 -13.19 8.19 -6.63
N HIS A 240 -14.18 8.99 -6.22
CA HIS A 240 -15.01 8.72 -5.04
C HIS A 240 -15.75 7.38 -5.15
N ALA A 241 -16.22 7.01 -6.35
CA ALA A 241 -16.92 5.75 -6.57
C ALA A 241 -16.01 4.54 -6.36
N GLN A 242 -14.77 4.63 -6.85
CA GLN A 242 -13.80 3.57 -6.66
C GLN A 242 -13.36 3.46 -5.20
N VAL A 243 -13.17 4.59 -4.50
CA VAL A 243 -12.84 4.59 -3.06
C VAL A 243 -13.96 3.90 -2.28
N ALA A 244 -15.21 4.33 -2.44
CA ALA A 244 -16.35 3.73 -1.74
C ALA A 244 -16.51 2.23 -2.07
N ALA A 245 -16.31 1.86 -3.33
CA ALA A 245 -16.45 0.47 -3.77
C ALA A 245 -15.35 -0.46 -3.23
N ALA A 246 -14.21 0.09 -2.80
CA ALA A 246 -13.13 -0.72 -2.23
C ALA A 246 -13.56 -1.47 -0.95
N ALA A 247 -14.59 -1.00 -0.22
CA ALA A 247 -15.21 -1.75 0.88
C ALA A 247 -15.75 -3.13 0.43
N GLY A 248 -16.08 -3.29 -0.86
CA GLY A 248 -16.50 -4.57 -1.41
C GLY A 248 -15.43 -5.66 -1.35
N MET A 249 -14.15 -5.29 -1.24
CA MET A 249 -13.07 -6.26 -0.99
C MET A 249 -13.20 -6.86 0.42
N ALA A 250 -13.57 -6.05 1.40
CA ALA A 250 -13.87 -6.51 2.77
C ALA A 250 -15.15 -7.36 2.81
N ASP A 251 -16.21 -6.94 2.09
CA ASP A 251 -17.43 -7.74 1.96
C ASP A 251 -17.14 -9.13 1.38
N TYR A 252 -16.22 -9.22 0.42
CA TYR A 252 -15.82 -10.47 -0.19
C TYR A 252 -15.11 -11.39 0.82
N VAL A 253 -14.19 -10.86 1.62
CA VAL A 253 -13.52 -11.61 2.69
C VAL A 253 -14.54 -12.11 3.72
N ASP A 254 -15.45 -11.23 4.16
CA ASP A 254 -16.49 -11.59 5.13
C ASP A 254 -17.42 -12.68 4.58
N ALA A 255 -17.80 -12.58 3.30
CA ALA A 255 -18.64 -13.59 2.66
C ALA A 255 -17.96 -14.96 2.56
N LEU A 256 -16.66 -14.99 2.22
CA LEU A 256 -15.88 -16.23 2.19
C LEU A 256 -15.75 -16.83 3.59
N TYR A 257 -15.44 -16.02 4.59
CA TYR A 257 -15.33 -16.45 5.97
C TYR A 257 -16.66 -17.04 6.47
N ALA A 258 -17.76 -16.33 6.27
CA ALA A 258 -19.08 -16.75 6.68
C ALA A 258 -19.51 -18.08 6.01
N HIS A 259 -19.14 -18.27 4.72
CA HIS A 259 -19.47 -19.48 3.97
C HIS A 259 -18.69 -20.71 4.43
N HIS A 260 -17.40 -20.55 4.71
CA HIS A 260 -16.50 -21.69 4.95
C HIS A 260 -16.23 -21.98 6.43
N VAL A 261 -16.34 -20.98 7.31
CA VAL A 261 -15.96 -21.07 8.73
C VAL A 261 -17.13 -20.74 9.63
N GLY A 262 -17.74 -19.56 9.45
CA GLY A 262 -18.79 -19.06 10.33
C GLY A 262 -18.28 -18.58 11.69
N GLY A 263 -19.21 -18.12 12.53
CA GLY A 263 -18.87 -17.58 13.86
C GLY A 263 -18.33 -16.15 13.83
N ASP A 264 -17.98 -15.65 15.02
CA ASP A 264 -17.42 -14.30 15.19
C ASP A 264 -15.88 -14.34 15.24
N ALA A 265 -15.27 -13.43 14.48
CA ALA A 265 -13.85 -13.12 14.53
C ALA A 265 -13.63 -11.66 14.14
N ASP A 266 -12.54 -11.06 14.59
CA ASP A 266 -12.15 -9.72 14.13
C ASP A 266 -11.79 -9.71 12.63
N PRO A 267 -11.84 -8.55 11.94
CA PRO A 267 -11.62 -8.46 10.51
C PRO A 267 -10.25 -9.00 10.04
N ALA A 268 -9.17 -8.73 10.81
CA ALA A 268 -7.84 -9.22 10.47
C ALA A 268 -7.75 -10.75 10.64
N ALA A 269 -8.37 -11.29 11.68
CA ALA A 269 -8.45 -12.76 11.88
C ALA A 269 -9.22 -13.42 10.74
N ARG A 270 -10.36 -12.87 10.30
CA ARG A 270 -11.11 -13.37 9.13
C ARG A 270 -10.25 -13.38 7.88
N ALA A 271 -9.52 -12.29 7.62
CA ALA A 271 -8.64 -12.18 6.46
C ALA A 271 -7.51 -13.23 6.50
N ARG A 272 -6.87 -13.45 7.67
CA ARG A 272 -5.85 -14.49 7.84
C ARG A 272 -6.39 -15.89 7.57
N VAL A 273 -7.59 -16.21 8.12
CA VAL A 273 -8.22 -17.53 7.89
C VAL A 273 -8.54 -17.73 6.42
N VAL A 274 -9.16 -16.73 5.75
CA VAL A 274 -9.47 -16.81 4.31
C VAL A 274 -8.20 -16.96 3.49
N THR A 275 -7.10 -16.31 3.88
CA THR A 275 -5.79 -16.46 3.25
C THR A 275 -5.26 -17.90 3.36
N ALA A 276 -5.35 -18.50 4.55
CA ALA A 276 -4.86 -19.85 4.80
C ALA A 276 -5.68 -20.94 4.07
N MET A 277 -6.85 -20.60 3.52
CA MET A 277 -7.71 -21.52 2.76
C MET A 277 -7.37 -21.57 1.27
N LYS A 278 -6.50 -20.71 0.77
CA LYS A 278 -6.05 -20.63 -0.64
C LYS A 278 -4.83 -21.49 -0.89
#